data_1d2b13ff235e6a5d2edb0f637dd04076
#
_entry.id   1d2b13ff235e6a5d2edb0f637dd04076
#
_cell.length_a   1.000
_cell.length_b   1.000
_cell.length_c   1.000
_cell.angle_alpha   90.00
_cell.angle_beta   90.00
_cell.angle_gamma   90.00
#
_symmetry.space_group_name_H-M   'P 1'
#
loop_
_entity.id
_entity.type
_entity.pdbx_description
1 polymer ?
#
loop_
_entity_poly.entity_id
_entity_poly.type
_entity_poly.pdbx_seq_one_letter_code
_entity_poly.pdbx_strand_id
1 'polypeptide(L)'
;MAKKLDAVDIAAQQQAREQAEVEQAFLKGVTTLRDLIAPSSLEIHSSYFRLGTKYGRTLYVYGYPRQIYTGWLSSLINIDEVLDVSMFIYPVDSQVVLNNLRKKVTQLEASTSINNEKGRTRDPGLEAAINDAEELRDQIQVGAERFFRFGLYVTLYGDSLDELSFVQHKIETIFGQQMVFSKVASAQQEQGLNSTIPQMVDQLQIRRNMNTGAISTSFPFTSADLTDGKGVLYGINMHNNGLVIFDRFSLENANMVVFAKSGAGKSFTVKLEALRSMMTGSEVIIIDPENEYQKLSDAVGGSYIRLSLNADTRINPFDLPRVIDSDEAEDALRANLVTLHGLFRLMLGGTQVAANGMAMSALAPSEEADLDQALIDTYARAGITSDPLTHNSTPPTISDLYDTLLHMGGSGPQLAQRLRKYTTGTFAGIFSQQSNIDINNTMVVFNIRDLEDELRPVAMYIVLSHIWNITRTDQKKRMLIVDEAWQLMKYDDSANFLFSLAKRARKYYLGLTTITQDVEDFMGSKMGRAIVANSSMQILLKQSSSAVDVLSDVFKLTEEEKKRLANFPVGQGLFFAGQNHVHIQVIASETEQKLITTNPQAMIGKDQSAPTTTAPVNGYIDPGTSI
;
A
#
# COMPACT_ATOMS: atom_id res chain seq x y z
N MET A 1 -38.19 0.05 -30.74
CA MET A 1 -37.96 0.49 -29.33
C MET A 1 -39.19 0.28 -28.45
N ALA A 2 -40.40 0.60 -28.88
CA ALA A 2 -41.63 0.42 -28.07
C ALA A 2 -41.90 -1.02 -27.63
N LYS A 3 -41.76 -2.03 -28.52
CA LYS A 3 -41.99 -3.46 -28.18
C LYS A 3 -41.04 -4.06 -27.13
N LYS A 4 -39.85 -3.48 -26.88
CA LYS A 4 -38.92 -3.92 -25.83
C LYS A 4 -39.25 -3.36 -24.44
N LEU A 5 -39.86 -2.19 -24.40
CA LEU A 5 -40.36 -1.58 -23.16
C LEU A 5 -41.56 -2.35 -22.59
N ASP A 6 -42.50 -2.76 -23.47
CA ASP A 6 -43.68 -3.54 -23.05
C ASP A 6 -43.30 -4.90 -22.46
N ALA A 7 -42.23 -5.57 -22.95
CA ALA A 7 -41.80 -6.86 -22.45
C ALA A 7 -41.12 -6.76 -21.05
N VAL A 8 -40.41 -5.67 -20.79
CA VAL A 8 -39.77 -5.42 -19.48
C VAL A 8 -40.83 -5.08 -18.42
N ASP A 9 -41.84 -4.29 -18.79
CA ASP A 9 -42.94 -3.96 -17.88
C ASP A 9 -43.83 -5.18 -17.56
N ILE A 10 -44.04 -6.08 -18.52
CA ILE A 10 -44.80 -7.32 -18.31
C ILE A 10 -44.03 -8.25 -17.38
N ALA A 11 -42.70 -8.37 -17.55
CA ALA A 11 -41.86 -9.19 -16.67
C ALA A 11 -41.81 -8.63 -15.24
N ALA A 12 -41.70 -7.31 -15.09
CA ALA A 12 -41.73 -6.65 -13.77
C ALA A 12 -43.08 -6.80 -13.07
N GLN A 13 -44.18 -6.75 -13.81
CA GLN A 13 -45.53 -6.97 -13.27
C GLN A 13 -45.77 -8.45 -12.87
N GLN A 14 -45.21 -9.39 -13.63
CA GLN A 14 -45.27 -10.81 -13.27
C GLN A 14 -44.45 -11.09 -11.99
N GLN A 15 -43.25 -10.55 -11.87
CA GLN A 15 -42.43 -10.67 -10.65
C GLN A 15 -43.15 -10.07 -9.42
N ALA A 16 -43.75 -8.90 -9.55
CA ALA A 16 -44.48 -8.28 -8.45
C ALA A 16 -45.71 -9.08 -8.02
N ARG A 17 -46.40 -9.76 -8.96
CA ARG A 17 -47.51 -10.67 -8.65
C ARG A 17 -47.02 -11.95 -7.95
N GLU A 18 -45.96 -12.58 -8.42
CA GLU A 18 -45.38 -13.77 -7.79
C GLU A 18 -44.90 -13.46 -6.36
N GLN A 19 -44.27 -12.32 -6.15
CA GLN A 19 -43.85 -11.88 -4.79
C GLN A 19 -45.07 -11.64 -3.86
N ALA A 20 -46.11 -11.03 -4.37
CA ALA A 20 -47.34 -10.79 -3.60
C ALA A 20 -48.09 -12.10 -3.27
N GLU A 21 -48.08 -13.10 -4.16
CA GLU A 21 -48.62 -14.42 -3.89
C GLU A 21 -47.85 -15.21 -2.86
N VAL A 22 -46.50 -15.14 -2.89
CA VAL A 22 -45.62 -15.75 -1.88
C VAL A 22 -45.82 -15.09 -0.50
N GLU A 23 -45.92 -13.76 -0.47
CA GLU A 23 -46.16 -13.02 0.77
C GLU A 23 -47.56 -13.31 1.35
N GLN A 24 -48.59 -13.45 0.51
CA GLN A 24 -49.93 -13.87 0.95
C GLN A 24 -49.96 -15.32 1.46
N ALA A 25 -49.21 -16.24 0.82
CA ALA A 25 -49.09 -17.62 1.28
C ALA A 25 -48.38 -17.70 2.64
N PHE A 26 -47.32 -16.91 2.82
CA PHE A 26 -46.61 -16.78 4.11
C PHE A 26 -47.50 -16.26 5.22
N LEU A 27 -48.26 -15.18 4.96
CA LEU A 27 -49.20 -14.59 5.91
C LEU A 27 -50.36 -15.53 6.31
N LYS A 28 -50.68 -16.50 5.44
CA LYS A 28 -51.70 -17.54 5.72
C LYS A 28 -51.17 -18.74 6.53
N GLY A 29 -49.87 -18.76 6.87
CA GLY A 29 -49.24 -19.85 7.62
C GLY A 29 -49.22 -21.20 6.87
N VAL A 30 -49.36 -21.19 5.56
CA VAL A 30 -49.36 -22.40 4.70
C VAL A 30 -47.95 -22.79 4.25
N THR A 31 -46.95 -21.90 4.42
CA THR A 31 -45.56 -22.13 4.04
C THR A 31 -44.87 -23.05 5.02
N THR A 32 -44.33 -24.14 4.54
CA THR A 32 -43.45 -25.05 5.31
C THR A 32 -42.05 -24.47 5.36
N LEU A 33 -41.21 -24.90 6.32
CA LEU A 33 -39.79 -24.55 6.40
C LEU A 33 -39.07 -24.90 5.06
N ARG A 34 -39.52 -25.96 4.38
CA ARG A 34 -39.01 -26.37 3.08
C ARG A 34 -39.28 -25.34 2.00
N ASP A 35 -40.47 -24.73 2.00
CA ASP A 35 -40.86 -23.71 1.01
C ASP A 35 -40.12 -22.39 1.23
N LEU A 36 -39.63 -22.15 2.47
CA LEU A 36 -38.77 -21.00 2.79
C LEU A 36 -37.32 -21.18 2.34
N ILE A 37 -36.85 -22.42 2.28
CA ILE A 37 -35.44 -22.74 1.94
C ILE A 37 -35.31 -23.06 0.44
N ALA A 38 -36.32 -23.68 -0.16
CA ALA A 38 -36.30 -24.03 -1.57
C ALA A 38 -36.53 -22.82 -2.48
N PRO A 39 -35.81 -22.70 -3.60
CA PRO A 39 -36.08 -21.69 -4.60
C PRO A 39 -37.49 -21.87 -5.19
N SER A 40 -38.12 -20.77 -5.57
CA SER A 40 -39.51 -20.76 -6.09
C SER A 40 -39.67 -21.56 -7.38
N SER A 41 -38.64 -21.62 -8.21
CA SER A 41 -38.61 -22.43 -9.44
C SER A 41 -37.19 -22.76 -9.86
N LEU A 42 -37.03 -23.88 -10.59
CA LEU A 42 -35.79 -24.24 -11.27
C LEU A 42 -36.16 -24.59 -12.72
N GLU A 43 -35.65 -23.86 -13.67
CA GLU A 43 -35.76 -24.08 -15.10
C GLU A 43 -34.40 -24.42 -15.66
N ILE A 44 -34.30 -25.57 -16.36
CA ILE A 44 -33.02 -26.03 -16.95
C ILE A 44 -33.07 -25.81 -18.46
N HIS A 45 -32.07 -25.08 -18.97
CA HIS A 45 -31.83 -24.90 -20.39
C HIS A 45 -30.49 -25.53 -20.80
N SER A 46 -30.22 -25.59 -22.10
CA SER A 46 -29.02 -26.26 -22.62
C SER A 46 -27.72 -25.57 -22.19
N SER A 47 -27.70 -24.23 -21.99
CA SER A 47 -26.51 -23.42 -21.71
C SER A 47 -26.59 -22.59 -20.43
N TYR A 48 -27.72 -22.63 -19.75
CA TYR A 48 -27.95 -21.92 -18.48
C TYR A 48 -29.12 -22.59 -17.73
N PHE A 49 -29.31 -22.21 -16.48
CA PHE A 49 -30.51 -22.52 -15.71
C PHE A 49 -31.05 -21.21 -15.10
N ARG A 50 -32.33 -21.23 -14.73
CA ARG A 50 -32.97 -20.13 -14.00
C ARG A 50 -33.42 -20.65 -12.64
N LEU A 51 -32.96 -19.98 -11.58
CA LEU A 51 -33.28 -20.31 -10.20
C LEU A 51 -34.08 -19.15 -9.59
N GLY A 52 -35.40 -19.30 -9.54
CA GLY A 52 -36.27 -18.18 -9.19
C GLY A 52 -36.12 -17.02 -10.17
N THR A 53 -35.60 -15.88 -9.69
CA THR A 53 -35.37 -14.69 -10.51
C THR A 53 -33.95 -14.61 -11.10
N LYS A 54 -33.00 -15.41 -10.62
CA LYS A 54 -31.61 -15.39 -11.05
C LYS A 54 -31.33 -16.38 -12.18
N TYR A 55 -30.48 -15.98 -13.09
CA TYR A 55 -29.90 -16.86 -14.10
C TYR A 55 -28.59 -17.43 -13.58
N GLY A 56 -28.33 -18.70 -13.88
CA GLY A 56 -27.10 -19.38 -13.52
C GLY A 56 -26.49 -20.17 -14.67
N ARG A 57 -25.18 -20.34 -14.66
CA ARG A 57 -24.43 -21.11 -15.65
C ARG A 57 -23.23 -21.79 -15.00
N THR A 58 -23.11 -23.09 -15.21
CA THR A 58 -21.96 -23.84 -14.70
C THR A 58 -20.89 -23.99 -15.78
N LEU A 59 -19.66 -23.66 -15.39
CA LEU A 59 -18.44 -23.92 -16.14
C LEU A 59 -17.69 -25.08 -15.48
N TYR A 60 -16.98 -25.89 -16.29
CA TYR A 60 -16.02 -26.84 -15.81
C TYR A 60 -14.64 -26.59 -16.41
N VAL A 61 -13.60 -26.88 -15.65
CA VAL A 61 -12.22 -26.77 -16.12
C VAL A 61 -11.77 -28.12 -16.66
N TYR A 62 -11.29 -28.11 -17.93
CA TYR A 62 -10.88 -29.34 -18.63
C TYR A 62 -9.40 -29.35 -19.00
N GLY A 63 -8.67 -28.26 -18.84
CA GLY A 63 -7.25 -28.17 -19.16
C GLY A 63 -6.51 -27.25 -18.20
N TYR A 64 -5.29 -27.64 -17.86
CA TYR A 64 -4.38 -26.91 -16.98
C TYR A 64 -3.02 -26.74 -17.64
N PRO A 65 -2.24 -25.72 -17.31
CA PRO A 65 -0.86 -25.58 -17.75
C PRO A 65 0.00 -26.73 -17.21
N ARG A 66 1.18 -26.90 -17.79
CA ARG A 66 2.14 -27.94 -17.38
C ARG A 66 2.62 -27.76 -15.93
N GLN A 67 2.70 -26.52 -15.47
CA GLN A 67 3.05 -26.17 -14.09
C GLN A 67 1.99 -25.21 -13.55
N ILE A 68 1.58 -25.44 -12.31
CA ILE A 68 0.62 -24.60 -11.58
C ILE A 68 1.34 -24.01 -10.37
N TYR A 69 1.19 -22.71 -10.17
CA TYR A 69 1.84 -21.97 -9.10
C TYR A 69 0.86 -21.69 -7.94
N THR A 70 1.40 -21.56 -6.73
CA THR A 70 0.61 -21.19 -5.56
C THR A 70 -0.15 -19.88 -5.81
N GLY A 71 -1.43 -19.87 -5.45
CA GLY A 71 -2.28 -18.68 -5.59
C GLY A 71 -2.93 -18.49 -6.97
N TRP A 72 -2.84 -19.46 -7.86
CA TRP A 72 -3.47 -19.36 -9.19
C TRP A 72 -4.99 -19.18 -9.17
N LEU A 73 -5.67 -19.59 -8.10
CA LEU A 73 -7.11 -19.37 -7.90
C LEU A 73 -7.43 -18.00 -7.26
N SER A 74 -6.43 -17.23 -6.82
CA SER A 74 -6.66 -15.96 -6.14
C SER A 74 -7.48 -14.97 -6.97
N SER A 75 -7.21 -14.87 -8.27
CA SER A 75 -7.95 -13.99 -9.16
C SER A 75 -9.42 -14.40 -9.35
N LEU A 76 -9.71 -15.70 -9.25
CA LEU A 76 -11.09 -16.22 -9.30
C LEU A 76 -11.83 -15.94 -8.00
N ILE A 77 -11.17 -16.10 -6.85
CA ILE A 77 -11.80 -15.98 -5.53
C ILE A 77 -12.01 -14.52 -5.15
N ASN A 78 -11.12 -13.63 -5.60
CA ASN A 78 -11.19 -12.20 -5.34
C ASN A 78 -12.00 -11.43 -6.41
N ILE A 79 -12.71 -12.12 -7.30
CA ILE A 79 -13.60 -11.49 -8.26
C ILE A 79 -14.84 -10.92 -7.54
N ASP A 80 -15.23 -9.70 -7.90
CA ASP A 80 -16.43 -9.04 -7.34
C ASP A 80 -17.70 -9.51 -8.08
N GLU A 81 -17.97 -10.83 -8.03
CA GLU A 81 -19.11 -11.46 -8.67
C GLU A 81 -19.65 -12.59 -7.78
N VAL A 82 -20.93 -12.89 -7.90
CA VAL A 82 -21.54 -14.02 -7.17
C VAL A 82 -21.28 -15.31 -7.92
N LEU A 83 -20.53 -16.21 -7.27
CA LEU A 83 -20.21 -17.51 -7.85
C LEU A 83 -20.04 -18.60 -6.79
N ASP A 84 -20.29 -19.84 -7.19
CA ASP A 84 -19.98 -21.04 -6.40
C ASP A 84 -18.80 -21.78 -7.04
N VAL A 85 -17.82 -22.15 -6.24
CA VAL A 85 -16.65 -22.93 -6.69
C VAL A 85 -16.64 -24.27 -5.96
N SER A 86 -16.61 -25.35 -6.72
CA SER A 86 -16.49 -26.71 -6.18
C SER A 86 -15.24 -27.41 -6.68
N MET A 87 -14.54 -28.03 -5.74
CA MET A 87 -13.36 -28.85 -6.04
C MET A 87 -13.59 -30.28 -5.57
N PHE A 88 -13.39 -31.22 -6.48
CA PHE A 88 -13.48 -32.63 -6.18
C PHE A 88 -12.12 -33.28 -6.33
N ILE A 89 -11.63 -33.88 -5.26
CA ILE A 89 -10.31 -34.51 -5.20
C ILE A 89 -10.47 -35.98 -4.87
N TYR A 90 -10.09 -36.83 -5.81
CA TYR A 90 -10.17 -38.28 -5.66
C TYR A 90 -8.76 -38.87 -5.67
N PRO A 91 -8.29 -39.50 -4.58
CA PRO A 91 -7.03 -40.20 -4.57
C PRO A 91 -7.05 -41.39 -5.56
N VAL A 92 -5.94 -41.60 -6.24
CA VAL A 92 -5.76 -42.75 -7.16
C VAL A 92 -4.71 -43.68 -6.56
N ASP A 93 -4.97 -44.99 -6.67
CA ASP A 93 -4.01 -45.99 -6.22
C ASP A 93 -2.68 -45.85 -6.96
N SER A 94 -1.58 -45.71 -6.20
CA SER A 94 -0.24 -45.49 -6.74
C SER A 94 0.23 -46.68 -7.63
N GLN A 95 -0.19 -47.91 -7.38
CA GLN A 95 0.17 -49.05 -8.22
C GLN A 95 -0.46 -48.95 -9.60
N VAL A 96 -1.71 -48.52 -9.67
CA VAL A 96 -2.41 -48.30 -10.95
C VAL A 96 -1.69 -47.20 -11.75
N VAL A 97 -1.29 -46.12 -11.09
CA VAL A 97 -0.56 -45.00 -11.71
C VAL A 97 0.80 -45.48 -12.23
N LEU A 98 1.59 -46.17 -11.41
CA LEU A 98 2.88 -46.72 -11.80
C LEU A 98 2.79 -47.63 -13.01
N ASN A 99 1.79 -48.50 -13.05
CA ASN A 99 1.58 -49.40 -14.20
C ASN A 99 1.21 -48.61 -15.47
N ASN A 100 0.42 -47.56 -15.35
CA ASN A 100 0.06 -46.69 -16.48
C ASN A 100 1.25 -45.86 -16.96
N LEU A 101 2.06 -45.34 -16.06
CA LEU A 101 3.28 -44.58 -16.39
C LEU A 101 4.29 -45.46 -17.10
N ARG A 102 4.52 -46.71 -16.62
CA ARG A 102 5.40 -47.70 -17.32
C ARG A 102 4.94 -47.92 -18.75
N LYS A 103 3.64 -48.20 -18.97
CA LYS A 103 3.10 -48.39 -20.32
C LYS A 103 3.30 -47.15 -21.19
N LYS A 104 3.09 -45.94 -20.60
CA LYS A 104 3.23 -44.68 -21.31
C LYS A 104 4.68 -44.41 -21.72
N VAL A 105 5.64 -44.62 -20.82
CA VAL A 105 7.08 -44.47 -21.10
C VAL A 105 7.48 -45.42 -22.23
N THR A 106 7.10 -46.74 -22.15
CA THR A 106 7.39 -47.71 -23.21
C THR A 106 6.79 -47.30 -24.57
N GLN A 107 5.59 -46.73 -24.59
CA GLN A 107 4.96 -46.22 -25.82
C GLN A 107 5.70 -45.02 -26.40
N LEU A 108 6.15 -44.09 -25.54
CA LEU A 108 6.89 -42.92 -25.97
C LEU A 108 8.28 -43.29 -26.49
N GLU A 109 8.99 -44.21 -25.83
CA GLU A 109 10.28 -44.75 -26.25
C GLU A 109 10.16 -45.46 -27.62
N ALA A 110 9.14 -46.31 -27.77
CA ALA A 110 8.85 -46.98 -29.06
C ALA A 110 8.60 -45.93 -30.18
N SER A 111 7.87 -44.88 -29.90
CA SER A 111 7.62 -43.80 -30.85
C SER A 111 8.91 -43.06 -31.22
N THR A 112 9.82 -42.84 -30.27
CA THR A 112 11.14 -42.25 -30.49
C THR A 112 12.00 -43.13 -31.38
N SER A 113 12.03 -44.47 -31.11
CA SER A 113 12.77 -45.43 -31.92
C SER A 113 12.26 -45.47 -33.37
N ILE A 114 10.94 -45.50 -33.58
CA ILE A 114 10.32 -45.49 -34.92
C ILE A 114 10.66 -44.16 -35.67
N ASN A 115 10.68 -43.02 -34.97
CA ASN A 115 11.03 -41.74 -35.58
C ASN A 115 12.51 -41.69 -35.98
N ASN A 116 13.39 -42.25 -35.14
CA ASN A 116 14.83 -42.35 -35.44
C ASN A 116 15.09 -43.29 -36.62
N GLU A 117 14.43 -44.45 -36.69
CA GLU A 117 14.52 -45.39 -37.83
C GLU A 117 14.07 -44.75 -39.15
N LYS A 118 13.06 -43.86 -39.08
CA LYS A 118 12.53 -43.13 -40.25
C LYS A 118 13.31 -41.90 -40.60
N GLY A 119 14.47 -41.62 -39.95
CA GLY A 119 15.31 -40.47 -40.18
C GLY A 119 14.64 -39.13 -39.92
N ARG A 120 13.60 -39.10 -39.06
CA ARG A 120 12.94 -37.86 -38.69
C ARG A 120 13.75 -37.10 -37.66
N THR A 121 13.69 -35.78 -37.73
CA THR A 121 14.35 -34.88 -36.76
C THR A 121 13.87 -35.19 -35.34
N ARG A 122 14.80 -35.12 -34.39
CA ARG A 122 14.56 -35.28 -32.97
C ARG A 122 13.42 -34.35 -32.50
N ASP A 123 12.43 -34.88 -31.79
CA ASP A 123 11.30 -34.13 -31.26
C ASP A 123 11.55 -33.79 -29.79
N PRO A 124 11.90 -32.51 -29.46
CA PRO A 124 12.18 -32.10 -28.09
C PRO A 124 10.97 -32.26 -27.15
N GLY A 125 9.75 -32.20 -27.70
CA GLY A 125 8.52 -32.37 -26.91
C GLY A 125 8.34 -33.79 -26.43
N LEU A 126 8.71 -34.79 -27.29
CA LEU A 126 8.64 -36.18 -26.95
C LEU A 126 9.65 -36.58 -25.87
N GLU A 127 10.87 -36.05 -25.95
CA GLU A 127 11.90 -36.30 -24.93
C GLU A 127 11.54 -35.68 -23.59
N ALA A 128 11.05 -34.43 -23.60
CA ALA A 128 10.56 -33.82 -22.39
C ALA A 128 9.42 -34.60 -21.74
N ALA A 129 8.51 -35.20 -22.56
CA ALA A 129 7.42 -36.01 -22.04
C ALA A 129 7.90 -37.36 -21.45
N ILE A 130 8.98 -37.95 -21.98
CA ILE A 130 9.61 -39.15 -21.42
C ILE A 130 10.22 -38.81 -20.06
N ASN A 131 11.07 -37.78 -20.01
CA ASN A 131 11.74 -37.37 -18.77
C ASN A 131 10.74 -37.00 -17.65
N ASP A 132 9.68 -36.28 -17.98
CA ASP A 132 8.63 -35.94 -17.00
C ASP A 132 7.91 -37.20 -16.48
N ALA A 133 7.64 -38.18 -17.37
CA ALA A 133 6.96 -39.39 -16.97
C ALA A 133 7.87 -40.30 -16.10
N GLU A 134 9.16 -40.33 -16.37
CA GLU A 134 10.13 -41.07 -15.57
C GLU A 134 10.34 -40.41 -14.21
N GLU A 135 10.55 -39.09 -14.16
CA GLU A 135 10.68 -38.34 -12.91
C GLU A 135 9.46 -38.53 -12.01
N LEU A 136 8.25 -38.40 -12.58
CA LEU A 136 7.02 -38.61 -11.83
C LEU A 136 6.89 -40.03 -11.32
N ARG A 137 7.27 -41.05 -12.15
CA ARG A 137 7.30 -42.47 -11.75
C ARG A 137 8.21 -42.67 -10.52
N ASP A 138 9.41 -42.12 -10.57
CA ASP A 138 10.39 -42.28 -9.50
C ASP A 138 9.94 -41.57 -8.21
N GLN A 139 9.36 -40.35 -8.29
CA GLN A 139 8.78 -39.64 -7.16
C GLN A 139 7.61 -40.41 -6.51
N ILE A 140 6.75 -41.04 -7.31
CA ILE A 140 5.64 -41.88 -6.79
C ILE A 140 6.21 -43.14 -6.13
N GLN A 141 7.24 -43.76 -6.72
CA GLN A 141 7.83 -45.00 -6.22
C GLN A 141 8.51 -44.79 -4.84
N VAL A 142 9.17 -43.65 -4.60
CA VAL A 142 9.73 -43.30 -3.30
C VAL A 142 8.71 -42.72 -2.33
N GLY A 143 7.45 -42.51 -2.76
CA GLY A 143 6.37 -41.99 -1.94
C GLY A 143 6.41 -40.48 -1.72
N ALA A 144 7.26 -39.74 -2.45
CA ALA A 144 7.35 -38.28 -2.39
C ALA A 144 6.10 -37.61 -3.03
N GLU A 145 5.55 -38.22 -4.06
CA GLU A 145 4.32 -37.76 -4.76
C GLU A 145 3.22 -38.80 -4.72
N ARG A 146 1.97 -38.32 -4.75
CA ARG A 146 0.76 -39.13 -4.93
C ARG A 146 -0.03 -38.56 -6.09
N PHE A 147 -0.97 -39.34 -6.58
CA PHE A 147 -1.78 -38.99 -7.75
C PHE A 147 -3.24 -38.87 -7.39
N PHE A 148 -3.89 -37.89 -8.01
CA PHE A 148 -5.29 -37.56 -7.75
C PHE A 148 -6.01 -37.28 -9.06
N ARG A 149 -7.33 -37.51 -9.08
CA ARG A 149 -8.23 -36.97 -10.10
C ARG A 149 -8.90 -35.73 -9.54
N PHE A 150 -8.71 -34.59 -10.20
CA PHE A 150 -9.18 -33.29 -9.77
C PHE A 150 -10.25 -32.76 -10.72
N GLY A 151 -11.42 -32.41 -10.18
CA GLY A 151 -12.51 -31.71 -10.86
C GLY A 151 -12.68 -30.30 -10.27
N LEU A 152 -12.74 -29.27 -11.11
CA LEU A 152 -13.00 -27.89 -10.74
C LEU A 152 -14.19 -27.38 -11.53
N TYR A 153 -15.23 -26.95 -10.82
CA TYR A 153 -16.47 -26.43 -11.38
C TYR A 153 -16.77 -25.07 -10.79
N VAL A 154 -17.31 -24.17 -11.62
CA VAL A 154 -17.67 -22.80 -11.22
C VAL A 154 -19.08 -22.52 -11.73
N THR A 155 -20.00 -22.24 -10.84
CA THR A 155 -21.36 -21.77 -11.19
C THR A 155 -21.43 -20.27 -10.99
N LEU A 156 -21.85 -19.57 -12.02
CA LEU A 156 -22.00 -18.13 -12.11
C LEU A 156 -23.47 -17.77 -11.96
N TYR A 157 -23.75 -16.61 -11.39
CA TYR A 157 -25.10 -16.07 -11.24
C TYR A 157 -25.17 -14.65 -11.81
N GLY A 158 -26.35 -14.26 -12.31
CA GLY A 158 -26.63 -12.93 -12.83
C GLY A 158 -28.12 -12.63 -12.87
N ASP A 159 -28.48 -11.36 -12.97
CA ASP A 159 -29.86 -10.91 -13.06
C ASP A 159 -30.42 -10.99 -14.50
N SER A 160 -29.54 -11.12 -15.49
CA SER A 160 -29.89 -11.24 -16.90
C SER A 160 -28.92 -12.19 -17.63
N LEU A 161 -29.31 -12.65 -18.83
CA LEU A 161 -28.45 -13.45 -19.69
C LEU A 161 -27.24 -12.67 -20.23
N ASP A 162 -27.39 -11.36 -20.40
CA ASP A 162 -26.30 -10.50 -20.84
C ASP A 162 -25.24 -10.35 -19.74
N GLU A 163 -25.67 -10.13 -18.50
CA GLU A 163 -24.79 -10.09 -17.33
C GLU A 163 -24.08 -11.44 -17.11
N LEU A 164 -24.84 -12.53 -17.18
CA LEU A 164 -24.29 -13.88 -17.07
C LEU A 164 -23.19 -14.16 -18.12
N SER A 165 -23.39 -13.65 -19.35
CA SER A 165 -22.39 -13.78 -20.42
C SER A 165 -21.19 -12.89 -20.22
N PHE A 166 -21.37 -11.70 -19.63
CA PHE A 166 -20.29 -10.81 -19.24
C PHE A 166 -19.40 -11.43 -18.15
N VAL A 167 -20.02 -11.95 -17.09
CA VAL A 167 -19.29 -12.64 -15.99
C VAL A 167 -18.56 -13.88 -16.49
N GLN A 168 -19.19 -14.67 -17.38
CA GLN A 168 -18.52 -15.81 -18.02
C GLN A 168 -17.25 -15.37 -18.74
N HIS A 169 -17.33 -14.36 -19.60
CA HIS A 169 -16.18 -13.87 -20.35
C HIS A 169 -15.05 -13.37 -19.45
N LYS A 170 -15.41 -12.67 -18.35
CA LYS A 170 -14.47 -12.23 -17.33
C LYS A 170 -13.70 -13.40 -16.71
N ILE A 171 -14.40 -14.48 -16.33
CA ILE A 171 -13.77 -15.68 -15.76
C ILE A 171 -12.95 -16.46 -16.79
N GLU A 172 -13.43 -16.62 -18.02
CA GLU A 172 -12.67 -17.24 -19.11
C GLU A 172 -11.37 -16.46 -19.40
N THR A 173 -11.41 -15.12 -19.29
CA THR A 173 -10.22 -14.28 -19.43
C THR A 173 -9.23 -14.50 -18.28
N ILE A 174 -9.69 -14.55 -17.03
CA ILE A 174 -8.86 -14.87 -15.86
C ILE A 174 -8.18 -16.23 -16.01
N PHE A 175 -8.94 -17.24 -16.39
CA PHE A 175 -8.40 -18.59 -16.63
C PHE A 175 -7.42 -18.62 -17.82
N GLY A 176 -7.75 -17.91 -18.91
CA GLY A 176 -6.92 -17.85 -20.10
C GLY A 176 -5.54 -17.23 -19.84
N GLN A 177 -5.45 -16.21 -18.99
CA GLN A 177 -4.18 -15.59 -18.57
C GLN A 177 -3.25 -16.59 -17.87
N GLN A 178 -3.83 -17.61 -17.23
CA GLN A 178 -3.11 -18.66 -16.50
C GLN A 178 -2.99 -19.97 -17.31
N MET A 179 -3.36 -19.95 -18.59
CA MET A 179 -3.42 -21.14 -19.44
C MET A 179 -4.31 -22.26 -18.87
N VAL A 180 -5.34 -21.88 -18.12
CA VAL A 180 -6.40 -22.78 -17.64
C VAL A 180 -7.57 -22.68 -18.60
N PHE A 181 -8.13 -23.82 -18.98
CA PHE A 181 -9.18 -23.89 -20.01
C PHE A 181 -10.48 -24.38 -19.41
N SER A 182 -11.52 -23.58 -19.53
CA SER A 182 -12.87 -23.88 -19.08
C SER A 182 -13.86 -24.01 -20.25
N LYS A 183 -14.98 -24.65 -20.00
CA LYS A 183 -16.12 -24.73 -20.92
C LYS A 183 -17.43 -24.70 -20.16
N VAL A 184 -18.46 -24.19 -20.82
CA VAL A 184 -19.84 -24.27 -20.32
C VAL A 184 -20.28 -25.72 -20.29
N ALA A 185 -20.95 -26.15 -19.21
CA ALA A 185 -21.57 -27.48 -19.09
C ALA A 185 -22.83 -27.57 -19.96
N SER A 186 -22.65 -27.45 -21.29
CA SER A 186 -23.76 -27.48 -22.26
C SER A 186 -24.49 -28.80 -22.22
N ALA A 187 -25.84 -28.76 -22.18
CA ALA A 187 -26.74 -29.87 -21.98
C ALA A 187 -26.55 -30.65 -20.64
N GLN A 188 -25.74 -30.14 -19.74
CA GLN A 188 -25.45 -30.73 -18.42
C GLN A 188 -25.56 -29.66 -17.32
N GLN A 189 -26.40 -28.63 -17.48
CA GLN A 189 -26.53 -27.53 -16.51
C GLN A 189 -27.10 -28.00 -15.16
N GLU A 190 -28.01 -28.99 -15.17
CA GLU A 190 -28.51 -29.60 -13.94
C GLU A 190 -27.40 -30.34 -13.18
N GLN A 191 -26.62 -31.18 -13.89
CA GLN A 191 -25.46 -31.86 -13.29
C GLN A 191 -24.42 -30.86 -12.80
N GLY A 192 -24.24 -29.74 -13.54
CA GLY A 192 -23.38 -28.67 -13.16
C GLY A 192 -23.79 -28.02 -11.84
N LEU A 193 -25.04 -27.60 -11.75
CA LEU A 193 -25.62 -27.04 -10.53
C LEU A 193 -25.48 -28.00 -9.35
N ASN A 194 -25.89 -29.29 -9.54
CA ASN A 194 -25.81 -30.31 -8.50
C ASN A 194 -24.36 -30.58 -8.04
N SER A 195 -23.36 -30.35 -8.91
CA SER A 195 -21.95 -30.49 -8.56
C SER A 195 -21.38 -29.28 -7.85
N THR A 196 -22.03 -28.11 -7.86
CA THR A 196 -21.55 -26.90 -7.21
C THR A 196 -22.26 -26.57 -5.89
N ILE A 197 -23.51 -27.00 -5.72
CA ILE A 197 -24.20 -26.87 -4.43
C ILE A 197 -23.60 -27.83 -3.38
N PRO A 198 -23.68 -27.54 -2.07
CA PRO A 198 -22.98 -28.26 -1.00
C PRO A 198 -23.57 -29.65 -0.69
N GLN A 199 -23.81 -30.46 -1.72
CA GLN A 199 -24.28 -31.84 -1.60
C GLN A 199 -23.15 -32.87 -1.68
N MET A 200 -21.92 -32.48 -1.96
CA MET A 200 -20.75 -33.35 -2.12
C MET A 200 -20.91 -34.41 -3.23
N VAL A 201 -21.68 -34.08 -4.27
CA VAL A 201 -21.96 -35.01 -5.39
C VAL A 201 -21.33 -34.45 -6.66
N ASP A 202 -20.40 -35.20 -7.28
CA ASP A 202 -19.79 -34.84 -8.56
C ASP A 202 -20.58 -35.56 -9.70
N GLN A 203 -21.59 -34.89 -10.22
CA GLN A 203 -22.41 -35.42 -11.34
C GLN A 203 -21.77 -35.14 -12.70
N LEU A 204 -20.95 -34.12 -12.86
CA LEU A 204 -20.26 -33.80 -14.12
C LEU A 204 -19.14 -34.81 -14.42
N GLN A 205 -18.44 -35.31 -13.41
CA GLN A 205 -17.36 -36.28 -13.49
C GLN A 205 -16.22 -35.89 -14.47
N ILE A 206 -16.05 -34.63 -14.74
CA ILE A 206 -15.00 -34.09 -15.61
C ILE A 206 -13.77 -33.82 -14.76
N ARG A 207 -12.81 -34.73 -14.83
CA ARG A 207 -11.64 -34.72 -13.93
C ARG A 207 -10.34 -34.76 -14.73
N ARG A 208 -9.31 -34.14 -14.18
CA ARG A 208 -7.93 -34.16 -14.69
C ARG A 208 -7.00 -34.74 -13.66
N ASN A 209 -5.93 -35.36 -14.14
CA ASN A 209 -4.92 -35.93 -13.26
C ASN A 209 -4.00 -34.83 -12.73
N MET A 210 -3.75 -34.85 -11.43
CA MET A 210 -2.80 -33.98 -10.75
C MET A 210 -1.99 -34.77 -9.74
N ASN A 211 -0.74 -34.36 -9.52
CA ASN A 211 0.10 -34.87 -8.43
C ASN A 211 -0.09 -34.03 -7.15
N THR A 212 0.54 -34.45 -6.05
CA THR A 212 0.45 -33.75 -4.74
C THR A 212 0.90 -32.31 -4.85
N GLY A 213 2.00 -32.04 -5.56
CA GLY A 213 2.53 -30.70 -5.77
C GLY A 213 1.48 -29.77 -6.40
N ALA A 214 0.84 -30.18 -7.49
CA ALA A 214 -0.19 -29.39 -8.18
C ALA A 214 -1.44 -29.18 -7.32
N ILE A 215 -1.91 -30.21 -6.58
CA ILE A 215 -3.09 -30.07 -5.72
C ILE A 215 -2.82 -29.18 -4.53
N SER A 216 -1.63 -29.23 -3.93
CA SER A 216 -1.29 -28.36 -2.80
C SER A 216 -1.35 -26.87 -3.15
N THR A 217 -1.06 -26.53 -4.42
CA THR A 217 -1.18 -25.16 -4.93
C THR A 217 -2.63 -24.74 -5.22
N SER A 218 -3.56 -25.70 -5.31
CA SER A 218 -4.97 -25.44 -5.63
C SER A 218 -5.82 -25.06 -4.42
N PHE A 219 -5.23 -24.94 -3.23
CA PHE A 219 -5.94 -24.46 -2.05
C PHE A 219 -6.38 -23.01 -2.28
N PRO A 220 -7.70 -22.71 -2.24
CA PRO A 220 -8.23 -21.45 -2.74
C PRO A 220 -8.01 -20.27 -1.80
N PHE A 221 -7.73 -20.53 -0.55
CA PHE A 221 -7.62 -19.50 0.48
C PHE A 221 -6.21 -18.89 0.53
N THR A 222 -5.83 -18.23 -0.54
CA THR A 222 -4.93 -17.10 -0.38
C THR A 222 -5.81 -15.93 0.03
N SER A 223 -5.94 -15.73 1.34
CA SER A 223 -6.65 -14.55 1.79
C SER A 223 -5.88 -13.32 1.30
N ALA A 224 -6.60 -12.32 0.83
CA ALA A 224 -6.07 -10.97 0.71
C ALA A 224 -5.85 -10.39 2.12
N ASP A 225 -5.51 -11.24 3.11
CA ASP A 225 -5.21 -10.82 4.47
C ASP A 225 -3.83 -10.20 4.46
N LEU A 226 -3.81 -8.93 4.73
CA LEU A 226 -2.59 -8.19 4.98
C LEU A 226 -2.45 -8.03 6.49
N THR A 227 -2.19 -9.13 7.18
CA THR A 227 -1.97 -9.13 8.62
C THR A 227 -0.74 -9.95 8.98
N ASP A 228 0.14 -9.38 9.78
CA ASP A 228 1.34 -10.03 10.29
C ASP A 228 1.14 -10.52 11.75
N GLY A 229 -0.04 -10.27 12.33
CA GLY A 229 -0.36 -10.59 13.73
C GLY A 229 0.46 -9.80 14.75
N LYS A 230 1.35 -8.91 14.30
CA LYS A 230 2.19 -8.03 15.11
C LYS A 230 2.17 -6.62 14.55
N GLY A 231 2.44 -5.62 15.39
CA GLY A 231 2.50 -4.22 14.99
C GLY A 231 1.24 -3.45 15.34
N VAL A 232 0.84 -2.53 14.48
CA VAL A 232 -0.29 -1.62 14.71
C VAL A 232 -1.48 -1.98 13.83
N LEU A 233 -2.70 -1.71 14.32
CA LEU A 233 -3.92 -1.87 13.55
C LEU A 233 -4.07 -0.66 12.60
N TYR A 234 -4.04 -0.90 11.29
CA TYR A 234 -4.30 0.14 10.28
C TYR A 234 -5.78 0.30 9.97
N GLY A 235 -6.56 -0.78 9.99
CA GLY A 235 -7.97 -0.73 9.67
C GLY A 235 -8.62 -2.11 9.51
N ILE A 236 -9.79 -2.11 8.88
CA ILE A 236 -10.50 -3.33 8.48
C ILE A 236 -10.36 -3.51 6.98
N ASN A 237 -10.03 -4.71 6.55
CA ASN A 237 -10.05 -5.10 5.15
C ASN A 237 -11.50 -5.17 4.65
N MET A 238 -11.84 -4.38 3.64
CA MET A 238 -13.20 -4.26 3.13
C MET A 238 -13.66 -5.45 2.27
N HIS A 239 -12.76 -6.40 1.95
CA HIS A 239 -13.13 -7.61 1.22
C HIS A 239 -13.59 -8.73 2.14
N ASN A 240 -12.92 -8.92 3.28
CA ASN A 240 -13.15 -10.06 4.17
C ASN A 240 -13.46 -9.67 5.62
N ASN A 241 -13.57 -8.37 5.92
CA ASN A 241 -13.77 -7.82 7.27
C ASN A 241 -12.68 -8.21 8.29
N GLY A 242 -11.52 -8.69 7.80
CA GLY A 242 -10.36 -9.01 8.62
C GLY A 242 -9.64 -7.76 9.13
N LEU A 243 -8.94 -7.88 10.26
CA LEU A 243 -8.12 -6.79 10.79
C LEU A 243 -6.82 -6.69 9.99
N VAL A 244 -6.44 -5.48 9.60
CA VAL A 244 -5.14 -5.19 8.98
C VAL A 244 -4.18 -4.74 10.08
N ILE A 245 -3.42 -5.69 10.62
CA ILE A 245 -2.41 -5.47 11.68
C ILE A 245 -1.04 -5.71 11.07
N PHE A 246 -0.14 -4.72 11.16
CA PHE A 246 1.13 -4.78 10.47
C PHE A 246 2.24 -4.04 11.24
N ASP A 247 3.45 -4.62 11.27
CA ASP A 247 4.66 -3.92 11.76
C ASP A 247 5.46 -3.40 10.56
N ARG A 248 5.46 -2.09 10.35
CA ARG A 248 6.20 -1.46 9.25
C ARG A 248 7.71 -1.76 9.28
N PHE A 249 8.26 -2.03 10.46
CA PHE A 249 9.69 -2.36 10.64
C PHE A 249 10.02 -3.82 10.29
N SER A 250 9.01 -4.66 9.99
CA SER A 250 9.21 -6.02 9.47
C SER A 250 9.47 -6.06 7.96
N LEU A 251 9.18 -4.94 7.25
CA LEU A 251 9.38 -4.83 5.81
C LEU A 251 10.83 -4.57 5.42
N GLU A 252 11.10 -4.61 4.12
CA GLU A 252 12.41 -4.29 3.55
C GLU A 252 12.92 -2.91 3.98
N ASN A 253 12.03 -1.94 4.06
CA ASN A 253 12.24 -0.64 4.73
C ASN A 253 10.94 -0.21 5.41
N ALA A 254 11.05 0.67 6.43
CA ALA A 254 9.92 1.17 7.18
C ALA A 254 9.33 2.48 6.62
N ASN A 255 9.65 2.85 5.38
CA ASN A 255 9.14 4.08 4.78
C ASN A 255 7.71 3.91 4.27
N MET A 256 6.94 4.97 4.37
CA MET A 256 5.56 5.03 3.91
C MET A 256 5.27 6.34 3.17
N VAL A 257 4.44 6.26 2.13
CA VAL A 257 3.89 7.43 1.44
C VAL A 257 2.38 7.45 1.59
N VAL A 258 1.81 8.60 1.91
CA VAL A 258 0.36 8.80 2.04
C VAL A 258 -0.09 9.86 1.06
N PHE A 259 -0.91 9.46 0.11
CA PHE A 259 -1.56 10.36 -0.85
C PHE A 259 -3.04 10.51 -0.51
N ALA A 260 -3.51 11.75 -0.38
CA ALA A 260 -4.88 12.01 0.00
C ALA A 260 -5.34 13.41 -0.42
N LYS A 261 -6.50 13.52 -1.04
CA LYS A 261 -7.16 14.81 -1.22
C LYS A 261 -7.53 15.42 0.14
N SER A 262 -7.61 16.74 0.23
CA SER A 262 -8.11 17.43 1.43
C SER A 262 -9.48 16.89 1.86
N GLY A 263 -9.62 16.62 3.16
CA GLY A 263 -10.84 16.03 3.72
C GLY A 263 -11.02 14.52 3.54
N ALA A 264 -10.07 13.81 2.92
CA ALA A 264 -10.14 12.36 2.73
C ALA A 264 -9.82 11.53 4.00
N GLY A 265 -9.39 12.16 5.09
CA GLY A 265 -9.00 11.49 6.32
C GLY A 265 -7.49 11.30 6.50
N LYS A 266 -6.67 12.03 5.74
CA LYS A 266 -5.19 12.01 5.78
C LYS A 266 -4.64 12.10 7.21
N SER A 267 -4.88 13.23 7.84
CA SER A 267 -4.36 13.52 9.19
C SER A 267 -4.94 12.59 10.24
N PHE A 268 -6.19 12.14 10.08
CA PHE A 268 -6.80 11.16 10.95
C PHE A 268 -6.04 9.82 10.90
N THR A 269 -5.78 9.31 9.70
CA THR A 269 -5.08 8.04 9.48
C THR A 269 -3.66 8.07 10.05
N VAL A 270 -2.91 9.14 9.78
CA VAL A 270 -1.51 9.23 10.21
C VAL A 270 -1.39 9.48 11.71
N LYS A 271 -2.26 10.30 12.30
CA LYS A 271 -2.31 10.49 13.76
C LYS A 271 -2.62 9.20 14.49
N LEU A 272 -3.54 8.41 13.94
CA LEU A 272 -3.89 7.11 14.50
C LEU A 272 -2.70 6.13 14.45
N GLU A 273 -1.99 6.08 13.33
CA GLU A 273 -0.78 5.29 13.20
C GLU A 273 0.31 5.76 14.18
N ALA A 274 0.54 7.07 14.28
CA ALA A 274 1.49 7.66 15.20
C ALA A 274 1.19 7.26 16.66
N LEU A 275 -0.06 7.43 17.09
CA LEU A 275 -0.50 7.07 18.44
C LEU A 275 -0.28 5.58 18.72
N ARG A 276 -0.67 4.71 17.79
CA ARG A 276 -0.53 3.24 17.93
C ARG A 276 0.93 2.80 17.88
N SER A 277 1.77 3.46 17.08
CA SER A 277 3.21 3.18 17.00
C SER A 277 3.92 3.53 18.31
N MET A 278 3.52 4.61 18.98
CA MET A 278 4.02 4.94 20.32
C MET A 278 3.67 3.85 21.34
N MET A 279 2.47 3.29 21.27
CA MET A 279 2.05 2.19 22.15
C MET A 279 2.91 0.93 21.97
N THR A 280 3.54 0.76 20.81
CA THR A 280 4.49 -0.33 20.52
C THR A 280 5.95 0.03 20.79
N GLY A 281 6.20 1.21 21.39
CA GLY A 281 7.53 1.65 21.82
C GLY A 281 8.33 2.40 20.75
N SER A 282 7.70 2.87 19.67
CA SER A 282 8.37 3.71 18.67
C SER A 282 8.34 5.19 19.11
N GLU A 283 9.44 5.91 18.93
CA GLU A 283 9.48 7.36 19.03
C GLU A 283 8.88 7.98 17.75
N VAL A 284 8.10 9.05 17.88
CA VAL A 284 7.43 9.71 16.76
C VAL A 284 7.88 11.15 16.67
N ILE A 285 8.44 11.56 15.53
CA ILE A 285 8.84 12.93 15.24
C ILE A 285 8.02 13.42 14.05
N ILE A 286 7.44 14.62 14.17
CA ILE A 286 6.51 15.17 13.18
C ILE A 286 6.95 16.55 12.75
N ILE A 287 6.99 16.80 11.45
CA ILE A 287 7.08 18.15 10.88
C ILE A 287 5.68 18.55 10.43
N ASP A 288 5.13 19.57 11.08
CA ASP A 288 3.73 20.00 11.01
C ASP A 288 3.60 21.44 10.47
N PRO A 289 3.43 21.63 9.15
CA PRO A 289 3.26 22.96 8.58
C PRO A 289 1.84 23.54 8.75
N GLU A 290 0.86 22.73 9.14
CA GLU A 290 -0.55 23.14 9.21
C GLU A 290 -1.10 23.24 10.64
N ASN A 291 -0.29 22.94 11.65
CA ASN A 291 -0.68 22.91 13.08
C ASN A 291 -1.82 21.91 13.38
N GLU A 292 -1.71 20.73 12.85
CA GLU A 292 -2.73 19.70 13.05
C GLU A 292 -2.44 18.78 14.24
N TYR A 293 -1.18 18.66 14.68
CA TYR A 293 -0.72 17.65 15.65
C TYR A 293 -0.60 18.16 17.09
N GLN A 294 -0.80 19.46 17.36
CA GLN A 294 -0.67 20.05 18.68
C GLN A 294 -1.52 19.32 19.74
N LYS A 295 -2.81 19.14 19.46
CA LYS A 295 -3.74 18.49 20.39
C LYS A 295 -3.32 17.05 20.74
N LEU A 296 -2.80 16.31 19.76
CA LEU A 296 -2.29 14.96 19.98
C LEU A 296 -1.03 14.99 20.83
N SER A 297 -0.08 15.88 20.54
CA SER A 297 1.14 16.08 21.33
C SER A 297 0.83 16.38 22.79
N ASP A 298 -0.05 17.34 23.04
CA ASP A 298 -0.48 17.72 24.39
C ASP A 298 -1.13 16.55 25.15
N ALA A 299 -1.95 15.76 24.45
CA ALA A 299 -2.67 14.63 25.04
C ALA A 299 -1.77 13.46 25.44
N VAL A 300 -0.66 13.24 24.74
CA VAL A 300 0.30 12.18 25.05
C VAL A 300 1.50 12.64 25.87
N GLY A 301 1.53 13.92 26.28
CA GLY A 301 2.66 14.51 27.01
C GLY A 301 3.91 14.69 26.13
N GLY A 302 3.72 14.87 24.82
CA GLY A 302 4.78 15.11 23.84
C GLY A 302 5.39 16.50 23.93
N SER A 303 6.50 16.70 23.23
CA SER A 303 7.14 18.02 23.07
C SER A 303 6.59 18.72 21.84
N TYR A 304 6.02 19.90 22.01
CA TYR A 304 5.54 20.74 20.92
C TYR A 304 6.46 21.93 20.72
N ILE A 305 7.21 21.93 19.64
CA ILE A 305 8.27 22.89 19.31
C ILE A 305 7.76 23.82 18.21
N ARG A 306 7.46 25.05 18.57
CA ARG A 306 6.98 26.06 17.61
C ARG A 306 8.16 26.87 17.05
N LEU A 307 8.33 26.78 15.73
CA LEU A 307 9.29 27.59 14.98
C LEU A 307 8.59 28.83 14.41
N SER A 308 8.96 30.00 14.87
CA SER A 308 8.46 31.26 14.33
C SER A 308 9.51 32.34 14.56
N LEU A 309 9.40 33.45 13.84
CA LEU A 309 10.33 34.58 13.97
C LEU A 309 10.41 35.15 15.40
N ASN A 310 9.32 35.02 16.16
CA ASN A 310 9.18 35.56 17.51
C ASN A 310 9.27 34.49 18.62
N ALA A 311 9.50 33.21 18.26
CA ALA A 311 9.64 32.15 19.26
C ALA A 311 11.05 32.17 19.88
N ASP A 312 11.16 31.63 21.11
CA ASP A 312 12.47 31.45 21.77
C ASP A 312 13.21 30.19 21.28
N THR A 313 12.56 29.40 20.43
CA THR A 313 13.12 28.15 19.85
C THR A 313 14.18 28.45 18.80
N ARG A 314 15.32 27.79 18.92
CA ARG A 314 16.48 27.95 18.04
C ARG A 314 17.00 26.61 17.59
N ILE A 315 17.36 26.51 16.31
CA ILE A 315 18.02 25.33 15.72
C ILE A 315 19.24 25.82 14.94
N ASN A 316 20.41 25.40 15.37
CA ASN A 316 21.65 25.73 14.69
C ASN A 316 21.92 24.68 13.58
N PRO A 317 21.94 25.05 12.30
CA PRO A 317 22.24 24.12 11.24
C PRO A 317 23.67 23.57 11.25
N PHE A 318 24.58 24.23 11.97
CA PHE A 318 25.96 23.79 12.11
C PHE A 318 26.19 22.74 13.21
N ASP A 319 25.14 22.32 13.92
CA ASP A 319 25.27 21.23 14.91
C ASP A 319 25.80 19.97 14.29
N LEU A 320 26.82 19.37 14.93
CA LEU A 320 27.39 18.10 14.53
C LEU A 320 26.77 16.95 15.33
N PRO A 321 26.62 15.76 14.74
CA PRO A 321 26.21 14.59 15.50
C PRO A 321 27.28 14.23 16.53
N ARG A 322 26.87 13.89 17.75
CA ARG A 322 27.78 13.34 18.77
C ARG A 322 28.08 11.90 18.41
N VAL A 323 29.17 11.66 17.71
CA VAL A 323 29.55 10.31 17.25
C VAL A 323 30.42 9.64 18.31
N ILE A 324 30.11 8.37 18.62
CA ILE A 324 30.83 7.58 19.64
C ILE A 324 31.96 6.77 18.98
N ASP A 325 31.84 6.44 17.70
CA ASP A 325 32.81 5.63 16.95
C ASP A 325 33.75 6.51 16.11
N SER A 326 35.07 6.24 16.18
CA SER A 326 36.09 7.07 15.53
C SER A 326 35.98 7.10 14.00
N ASP A 327 35.62 5.99 13.37
CA ASP A 327 35.57 5.89 11.90
C ASP A 327 34.38 6.65 11.31
N GLU A 328 33.23 6.68 12.01
CA GLU A 328 32.06 7.47 11.62
C GLU A 328 32.24 8.97 11.91
N ALA A 329 33.11 9.31 12.88
CA ALA A 329 33.34 10.70 13.28
C ALA A 329 34.17 11.49 12.25
N GLU A 330 35.15 10.86 11.57
CA GLU A 330 35.91 11.52 10.50
C GLU A 330 35.01 11.96 9.33
N ASP A 331 34.00 11.16 9.01
CA ASP A 331 33.03 11.46 7.95
C ASP A 331 31.91 12.41 8.39
N ALA A 332 31.72 12.63 9.70
CA ALA A 332 30.60 13.42 10.21
C ALA A 332 30.68 14.89 9.80
N LEU A 333 31.86 15.53 9.92
CA LEU A 333 32.06 16.91 9.49
C LEU A 333 31.86 17.07 7.99
N ARG A 334 32.46 16.19 7.18
CA ARG A 334 32.30 16.19 5.72
C ARG A 334 30.83 16.03 5.30
N ALA A 335 30.12 15.10 5.92
CA ALA A 335 28.71 14.89 5.63
C ALA A 335 27.85 16.11 6.01
N ASN A 336 28.19 16.77 7.11
CA ASN A 336 27.49 18.00 7.52
C ASN A 336 27.81 19.18 6.59
N LEU A 337 29.05 19.33 6.13
CA LEU A 337 29.44 20.33 5.14
C LEU A 337 28.64 20.17 3.84
N VAL A 338 28.46 18.94 3.34
CA VAL A 338 27.62 18.67 2.15
C VAL A 338 26.15 19.05 2.43
N THR A 339 25.64 18.77 3.61
CA THR A 339 24.28 19.14 4.01
C THR A 339 24.12 20.66 4.10
N LEU A 340 25.08 21.36 4.71
CA LEU A 340 25.10 22.82 4.81
C LEU A 340 25.22 23.49 3.43
N HIS A 341 26.04 22.93 2.54
CA HIS A 341 26.15 23.43 1.17
C HIS A 341 24.78 23.42 0.47
N GLY A 342 24.04 22.31 0.58
CA GLY A 342 22.66 22.20 0.06
C GLY A 342 21.70 23.20 0.72
N LEU A 343 21.79 23.39 2.04
CA LEU A 343 20.99 24.36 2.78
C LEU A 343 21.25 25.79 2.31
N PHE A 344 22.54 26.18 2.21
CA PHE A 344 22.87 27.56 1.83
C PHE A 344 22.56 27.82 0.35
N ARG A 345 22.68 26.84 -0.54
CA ARG A 345 22.16 26.95 -1.89
C ARG A 345 20.65 27.24 -1.90
N LEU A 346 19.87 26.53 -1.10
CA LEU A 346 18.43 26.77 -0.96
C LEU A 346 18.16 28.18 -0.42
N MET A 347 18.88 28.64 0.60
CA MET A 347 18.75 29.99 1.20
C MET A 347 19.15 31.11 0.22
N LEU A 348 20.11 30.86 -0.65
CA LEU A 348 20.64 31.82 -1.63
C LEU A 348 19.88 31.87 -2.96
N GLY A 349 18.77 31.12 -3.07
CA GLY A 349 17.88 31.21 -4.22
C GLY A 349 17.57 29.88 -4.90
N GLY A 350 18.16 28.79 -4.43
CA GLY A 350 17.88 27.43 -4.91
C GLY A 350 18.29 27.18 -6.37
N THR A 351 17.91 26.02 -6.87
CA THR A 351 18.03 25.69 -8.28
C THR A 351 16.80 26.23 -9.03
N GLN A 352 17.00 27.10 -10.01
CA GLN A 352 15.92 27.61 -10.85
C GLN A 352 15.86 26.83 -12.16
N VAL A 353 14.67 26.53 -12.64
CA VAL A 353 14.48 25.95 -13.97
C VAL A 353 14.45 27.08 -14.99
N ALA A 354 15.46 27.13 -15.85
CA ALA A 354 15.52 28.10 -16.94
C ALA A 354 14.40 27.84 -17.97
N ALA A 355 14.07 28.83 -18.79
CA ALA A 355 13.02 28.73 -19.81
C ALA A 355 13.23 27.58 -20.84
N ASN A 356 14.42 27.01 -20.92
CA ASN A 356 14.77 25.85 -21.74
C ASN A 356 14.62 24.48 -21.01
N GLY A 357 14.08 24.48 -19.80
CA GLY A 357 13.91 23.27 -18.98
C GLY A 357 15.19 22.76 -18.29
N MET A 358 16.31 23.49 -18.37
CA MET A 358 17.55 23.12 -17.67
C MET A 358 17.52 23.68 -16.24
N ALA A 359 17.81 22.83 -15.26
CA ALA A 359 18.05 23.23 -13.88
C ALA A 359 19.38 24.02 -13.82
N MET A 360 19.31 25.27 -13.39
CA MET A 360 20.49 26.11 -13.18
C MET A 360 20.60 26.44 -11.70
N SER A 361 21.80 26.24 -11.12
CA SER A 361 22.11 26.72 -9.79
C SER A 361 21.99 28.25 -9.74
N ALA A 362 21.39 28.77 -8.69
CA ALA A 362 21.36 30.22 -8.43
C ALA A 362 22.75 30.77 -8.07
N LEU A 363 23.72 29.90 -7.82
CA LEU A 363 25.11 30.23 -7.55
C LEU A 363 25.96 29.94 -8.79
N ALA A 364 26.86 30.87 -9.14
CA ALA A 364 27.89 30.62 -10.13
C ALA A 364 28.91 29.60 -9.59
N PRO A 365 29.63 28.85 -10.45
CA PRO A 365 30.64 27.89 -9.99
C PRO A 365 31.72 28.49 -9.06
N SER A 366 32.10 29.78 -9.25
CA SER A 366 33.00 30.49 -8.36
C SER A 366 32.37 30.79 -6.99
N GLU A 367 31.08 31.14 -6.95
CA GLU A 367 30.36 31.35 -5.71
C GLU A 367 30.19 30.03 -4.94
N GLU A 368 29.97 28.91 -5.62
CA GLU A 368 29.91 27.58 -4.98
C GLU A 368 31.25 27.19 -4.34
N ALA A 369 32.37 27.45 -5.03
CA ALA A 369 33.70 27.17 -4.50
C ALA A 369 34.04 28.08 -3.29
N ASP A 370 33.69 29.39 -3.36
CA ASP A 370 33.91 30.32 -2.26
C ASP A 370 33.04 29.97 -1.04
N LEU A 371 31.77 29.49 -1.27
CA LEU A 371 30.90 29.03 -0.19
C LEU A 371 31.44 27.77 0.49
N ASP A 372 31.94 26.80 -0.27
CA ASP A 372 32.53 25.59 0.27
C ASP A 372 33.73 25.88 1.15
N GLN A 373 34.65 26.76 0.68
CA GLN A 373 35.80 27.19 1.46
C GLN A 373 35.39 27.98 2.71
N ALA A 374 34.38 28.84 2.59
CA ALA A 374 33.89 29.60 3.74
C ALA A 374 33.29 28.72 4.82
N LEU A 375 32.59 27.65 4.46
CA LEU A 375 32.04 26.66 5.40
C LEU A 375 33.16 25.96 6.18
N ILE A 376 34.21 25.53 5.47
CA ILE A 376 35.39 24.88 6.06
C ILE A 376 36.08 25.85 7.03
N ASP A 377 36.34 27.09 6.60
CA ASP A 377 37.02 28.11 7.40
C ASP A 377 36.19 28.49 8.64
N THR A 378 34.87 28.49 8.53
CA THR A 378 33.95 28.79 9.64
C THR A 378 34.08 27.75 10.75
N TYR A 379 34.10 26.46 10.42
CA TYR A 379 34.34 25.41 11.40
C TYR A 379 35.77 25.48 11.98
N ALA A 380 36.76 25.71 11.13
CA ALA A 380 38.15 25.82 11.58
C ALA A 380 38.35 26.99 12.57
N ARG A 381 37.67 28.12 12.37
CA ARG A 381 37.68 29.26 13.31
C ARG A 381 37.05 28.91 14.66
N ALA A 382 36.04 28.03 14.66
CA ALA A 382 35.44 27.51 15.89
C ALA A 382 36.29 26.38 16.55
N GLY A 383 37.46 26.08 15.99
CA GLY A 383 38.35 25.01 16.47
C GLY A 383 37.89 23.60 16.12
N ILE A 384 36.96 23.46 15.17
CA ILE A 384 36.45 22.19 14.71
C ILE A 384 37.13 21.86 13.37
N THR A 385 37.81 20.70 13.35
CA THR A 385 38.58 20.22 12.20
C THR A 385 38.17 18.80 11.82
N SER A 386 38.88 18.15 10.90
CA SER A 386 38.68 16.73 10.60
C SER A 386 39.03 15.79 11.76
N ASP A 387 39.69 16.27 12.80
CA ASP A 387 39.94 15.49 14.02
C ASP A 387 38.64 15.35 14.85
N PRO A 388 38.12 14.15 15.04
CA PRO A 388 36.89 13.88 15.79
C PRO A 388 36.90 14.44 17.22
N LEU A 389 38.05 14.52 17.86
CA LEU A 389 38.18 15.07 19.21
C LEU A 389 37.78 16.54 19.29
N THR A 390 37.86 17.28 18.20
CA THR A 390 37.47 18.69 18.11
C THR A 390 35.95 18.89 17.94
N HIS A 391 35.18 17.87 17.61
CA HIS A 391 33.75 17.96 17.37
C HIS A 391 32.90 18.22 18.60
N ASN A 392 33.48 18.10 19.80
CA ASN A 392 32.83 18.50 21.06
C ASN A 392 32.89 20.00 21.34
N SER A 393 33.59 20.80 20.53
CA SER A 393 33.63 22.26 20.63
C SER A 393 32.27 22.86 20.28
N THR A 394 31.99 24.06 20.74
CA THR A 394 30.75 24.76 20.41
C THR A 394 30.69 25.02 18.90
N PRO A 395 29.63 24.52 18.20
CA PRO A 395 29.51 24.72 16.77
C PRO A 395 29.40 26.20 16.41
N PRO A 396 29.92 26.60 15.24
CA PRO A 396 29.68 27.96 14.75
C PRO A 396 28.21 28.17 14.40
N THR A 397 27.84 29.39 14.07
CA THR A 397 26.47 29.76 13.67
C THR A 397 26.46 30.36 12.25
N ILE A 398 25.27 30.62 11.70
CA ILE A 398 25.15 31.37 10.43
C ILE A 398 25.79 32.74 10.51
N SER A 399 25.80 33.38 11.68
CA SER A 399 26.46 34.68 11.89
C SER A 399 27.98 34.56 11.72
N ASP A 400 28.58 33.48 12.22
CA ASP A 400 30.02 33.21 12.04
C ASP A 400 30.38 32.98 10.57
N LEU A 401 29.50 32.26 9.82
CA LEU A 401 29.66 32.12 8.37
C LEU A 401 29.55 33.48 7.66
N TYR A 402 28.57 34.29 8.04
CA TYR A 402 28.42 35.65 7.48
C TYR A 402 29.70 36.46 7.66
N ASP A 403 30.26 36.46 8.86
CA ASP A 403 31.51 37.16 9.16
C ASP A 403 32.70 36.57 8.38
N THR A 404 32.76 35.27 8.20
CA THR A 404 33.79 34.60 7.40
C THR A 404 33.70 35.03 5.94
N LEU A 405 32.53 35.03 5.35
CA LEU A 405 32.27 35.44 3.97
C LEU A 405 32.58 36.94 3.77
N LEU A 406 32.25 37.79 4.74
CA LEU A 406 32.48 39.23 4.65
C LEU A 406 33.96 39.57 4.55
N HIS A 407 34.82 38.81 5.25
CA HIS A 407 36.27 38.99 5.25
C HIS A 407 37.03 38.17 4.20
N MET A 408 36.33 37.32 3.44
CA MET A 408 36.88 36.52 2.37
C MET A 408 37.01 37.33 1.08
N GLY A 409 37.98 37.00 0.24
CA GLY A 409 38.09 37.56 -1.10
C GLY A 409 37.06 36.96 -2.09
N GLY A 410 37.19 37.29 -3.34
CA GLY A 410 36.34 36.69 -4.37
C GLY A 410 34.88 37.12 -4.30
N SER A 411 33.95 36.16 -4.34
CA SER A 411 32.51 36.39 -4.25
C SER A 411 31.97 36.41 -2.81
N GLY A 412 32.84 36.25 -1.80
CA GLY A 412 32.46 36.18 -0.39
C GLY A 412 31.56 37.33 0.07
N PRO A 413 31.97 38.63 -0.13
CA PRO A 413 31.14 39.76 0.28
C PRO A 413 29.75 39.80 -0.38
N GLN A 414 29.63 39.33 -1.62
CA GLN A 414 28.34 39.24 -2.35
C GLN A 414 27.44 38.14 -1.73
N LEU A 415 28.01 36.99 -1.40
CA LEU A 415 27.33 35.92 -0.69
C LEU A 415 26.88 36.36 0.71
N ALA A 416 27.75 37.05 1.45
CA ALA A 416 27.42 37.65 2.74
C ALA A 416 26.22 38.61 2.63
N GLN A 417 26.21 39.49 1.62
CA GLN A 417 25.10 40.41 1.40
C GLN A 417 23.77 39.67 1.18
N ARG A 418 23.77 38.57 0.45
CA ARG A 418 22.58 37.71 0.20
C ARG A 418 22.13 36.98 1.48
N LEU A 419 23.07 36.54 2.34
CA LEU A 419 22.77 35.89 3.63
C LEU A 419 22.30 36.85 4.70
N ARG A 420 22.48 38.18 4.53
CA ARG A 420 22.15 39.19 5.52
C ARG A 420 20.71 39.09 6.03
N LYS A 421 19.76 38.69 5.18
CA LYS A 421 18.35 38.56 5.58
C LYS A 421 18.16 37.52 6.71
N TYR A 422 19.03 36.51 6.81
CA TYR A 422 18.98 35.44 7.81
C TYR A 422 19.81 35.72 9.07
N THR A 423 20.72 36.69 9.05
CA THR A 423 21.61 37.01 10.18
C THR A 423 21.19 38.24 10.96
N THR A 424 21.01 39.38 10.26
CA THR A 424 20.64 40.68 10.85
C THR A 424 19.37 41.26 10.24
N GLY A 425 18.78 40.60 9.22
CA GLY A 425 17.60 41.06 8.49
C GLY A 425 16.29 40.45 9.04
N THR A 426 15.28 40.41 8.18
CA THR A 426 13.90 40.07 8.53
C THR A 426 13.77 38.64 9.12
N PHE A 427 14.64 37.70 8.71
CA PHE A 427 14.59 36.30 9.11
C PHE A 427 15.66 35.95 10.17
N ALA A 428 16.29 36.96 10.78
CA ALA A 428 17.26 36.74 11.85
C ALA A 428 16.59 36.13 13.09
N GLY A 429 17.33 35.32 13.83
CA GLY A 429 16.91 34.85 15.14
C GLY A 429 16.46 33.39 15.25
N ILE A 430 15.99 32.75 14.20
CA ILE A 430 15.60 31.33 14.27
C ILE A 430 16.83 30.43 14.13
N PHE A 431 17.71 30.73 13.16
CA PHE A 431 18.79 29.84 12.73
C PHE A 431 20.19 30.38 13.02
N SER A 432 20.30 31.60 13.57
CA SER A 432 21.57 32.29 13.78
C SER A 432 22.12 32.19 15.22
N GLN A 433 21.53 31.32 16.04
CA GLN A 433 21.93 31.10 17.44
C GLN A 433 22.12 29.61 17.70
N GLN A 434 22.73 29.25 18.85
CA GLN A 434 22.90 27.87 19.29
C GLN A 434 21.55 27.21 19.53
N SER A 435 21.47 25.93 19.25
CA SER A 435 20.25 25.12 19.47
C SER A 435 19.89 25.06 20.95
N ASN A 436 18.60 25.24 21.25
CA ASN A 436 18.03 25.14 22.58
C ASN A 436 16.85 24.17 22.67
N ILE A 437 16.71 23.27 21.69
CA ILE A 437 15.62 22.29 21.64
C ILE A 437 16.06 20.97 22.28
N ASP A 438 15.12 20.35 22.98
CA ASP A 438 15.24 18.98 23.47
C ASP A 438 14.22 18.09 22.77
N ILE A 439 14.70 17.03 22.13
CA ILE A 439 13.87 16.03 21.43
C ILE A 439 13.81 14.68 22.15
N ASN A 440 14.24 14.60 23.41
CA ASN A 440 14.19 13.41 24.24
C ASN A 440 12.77 13.15 24.76
N ASN A 441 11.81 12.97 23.83
CA ASN A 441 10.44 12.62 24.18
C ASN A 441 9.92 11.57 23.19
N THR A 442 8.91 10.80 23.60
CA THR A 442 8.28 9.77 22.76
C THR A 442 7.53 10.37 21.57
N MET A 443 7.03 11.60 21.70
CA MET A 443 6.47 12.38 20.59
C MET A 443 7.08 13.77 20.57
N VAL A 444 7.60 14.19 19.42
CA VAL A 444 8.12 15.55 19.19
C VAL A 444 7.47 16.11 17.94
N VAL A 445 6.85 17.27 18.04
CA VAL A 445 6.21 17.96 16.92
C VAL A 445 6.90 19.27 16.65
N PHE A 446 7.44 19.44 15.45
CA PHE A 446 7.97 20.70 14.95
C PHE A 446 6.89 21.43 14.16
N ASN A 447 6.29 22.43 14.77
CA ASN A 447 5.32 23.29 14.09
C ASN A 447 6.02 24.43 13.36
N ILE A 448 5.77 24.54 12.06
CA ILE A 448 6.34 25.56 11.17
C ILE A 448 5.27 26.44 10.51
N ARG A 449 4.03 26.37 10.97
CA ARG A 449 2.87 27.08 10.37
C ARG A 449 3.07 28.60 10.33
N ASP A 450 3.66 29.16 11.38
CA ASP A 450 3.82 30.63 11.53
C ASP A 450 4.98 31.19 10.71
N LEU A 451 5.70 30.31 9.97
CA LEU A 451 6.71 30.73 9.02
C LEU A 451 6.08 31.11 7.69
N GLU A 452 6.61 32.16 7.07
CA GLU A 452 6.23 32.54 5.71
C GLU A 452 6.58 31.41 4.72
N ASP A 453 5.81 31.30 3.62
CA ASP A 453 5.96 30.23 2.62
C ASP A 453 7.38 30.11 2.05
N GLU A 454 8.09 31.24 1.94
CA GLU A 454 9.50 31.28 1.49
C GLU A 454 10.45 30.58 2.48
N LEU A 455 10.15 30.65 3.78
CA LEU A 455 11.00 30.07 4.84
C LEU A 455 10.67 28.60 5.14
N ARG A 456 9.46 28.12 4.84
CA ARG A 456 9.05 26.75 5.17
C ARG A 456 9.99 25.68 4.62
N PRO A 457 10.41 25.69 3.33
CA PRO A 457 11.36 24.70 2.81
C PRO A 457 12.72 24.75 3.53
N VAL A 458 13.22 25.96 3.87
CA VAL A 458 14.46 26.13 4.61
C VAL A 458 14.33 25.57 6.03
N ALA A 459 13.26 25.90 6.72
CA ALA A 459 13.00 25.38 8.06
C ALA A 459 12.84 23.86 8.07
N MET A 460 12.08 23.30 7.12
CA MET A 460 11.94 21.84 6.96
C MET A 460 13.29 21.16 6.73
N TYR A 461 14.13 21.76 5.90
CA TYR A 461 15.47 21.24 5.64
C TYR A 461 16.33 21.21 6.91
N ILE A 462 16.34 22.30 7.67
CA ILE A 462 17.11 22.42 8.93
C ILE A 462 16.59 21.42 9.97
N VAL A 463 15.27 21.34 10.16
CA VAL A 463 14.64 20.38 11.08
C VAL A 463 14.99 18.94 10.68
N LEU A 464 14.86 18.59 9.40
CA LEU A 464 15.23 17.28 8.90
C LEU A 464 16.71 16.96 9.12
N SER A 465 17.60 17.93 8.88
CA SER A 465 19.04 17.77 9.14
C SER A 465 19.33 17.54 10.62
N HIS A 466 18.69 18.30 11.51
CA HIS A 466 18.81 18.14 12.95
C HIS A 466 18.32 16.74 13.42
N ILE A 467 17.14 16.30 12.95
CA ILE A 467 16.60 14.98 13.24
C ILE A 467 17.53 13.87 12.72
N TRP A 468 18.07 14.06 11.51
CA TRP A 468 19.00 13.11 10.92
C TRP A 468 20.28 12.97 11.76
N ASN A 469 20.86 14.07 12.23
CA ASN A 469 22.05 14.06 13.07
C ASN A 469 21.81 13.27 14.38
N ILE A 470 20.64 13.45 15.02
CA ILE A 470 20.29 12.72 16.24
C ILE A 470 19.99 11.26 15.96
N THR A 471 19.30 10.94 14.86
CA THR A 471 18.99 9.56 14.50
C THR A 471 20.23 8.71 14.27
N ARG A 472 21.32 9.31 13.77
CA ARG A 472 22.59 8.63 13.56
C ARG A 472 23.32 8.27 14.86
N THR A 473 23.09 9.03 15.93
CA THR A 473 23.77 8.82 17.23
C THR A 473 23.05 7.86 18.16
N ASP A 474 21.73 7.68 17.99
CA ASP A 474 20.91 6.85 18.88
C ASP A 474 19.96 5.98 18.05
N GLN A 475 20.32 4.69 17.90
CA GLN A 475 19.59 3.74 17.09
C GLN A 475 18.37 3.19 17.84
N LYS A 476 17.23 3.85 17.68
CA LYS A 476 15.92 3.44 18.21
C LYS A 476 14.90 3.34 17.09
N LYS A 477 13.83 2.57 17.31
CA LYS A 477 12.68 2.59 16.39
C LYS A 477 12.05 3.99 16.39
N ARG A 478 12.20 4.71 15.28
CA ARG A 478 11.64 6.06 15.10
C ARG A 478 10.77 6.14 13.87
N MET A 479 9.70 6.88 14.00
CA MET A 479 8.84 7.28 12.89
C MET A 479 8.97 8.78 12.67
N LEU A 480 9.47 9.18 11.52
CA LEU A 480 9.53 10.57 11.09
C LEU A 480 8.42 10.86 10.11
N ILE A 481 7.49 11.72 10.49
CA ILE A 481 6.37 12.15 9.67
C ILE A 481 6.66 13.52 9.10
N VAL A 482 6.63 13.63 7.78
CA VAL A 482 6.78 14.90 7.04
C VAL A 482 5.46 15.20 6.38
N ASP A 483 4.68 16.09 6.97
CA ASP A 483 3.41 16.52 6.37
C ASP A 483 3.67 17.58 5.29
N GLU A 484 2.82 17.64 4.27
CA GLU A 484 2.95 18.49 3.08
C GLU A 484 4.34 18.40 2.42
N ALA A 485 4.84 17.17 2.26
CA ALA A 485 6.17 16.86 1.74
C ALA A 485 6.44 17.42 0.33
N TRP A 486 5.39 17.73 -0.46
CA TRP A 486 5.50 18.37 -1.76
C TRP A 486 6.23 19.73 -1.69
N GLN A 487 6.19 20.41 -0.56
CA GLN A 487 6.91 21.69 -0.37
C GLN A 487 8.42 21.52 -0.54
N LEU A 488 8.97 20.36 -0.12
CA LEU A 488 10.38 20.03 -0.31
C LEU A 488 10.71 19.63 -1.76
N MET A 489 9.70 19.22 -2.54
CA MET A 489 9.91 18.85 -3.95
C MET A 489 10.07 20.07 -4.88
N LYS A 490 9.74 21.25 -4.41
CA LYS A 490 9.90 22.51 -5.18
C LYS A 490 11.35 22.84 -5.54
N TYR A 491 12.31 22.37 -4.73
CA TYR A 491 13.73 22.67 -4.90
C TYR A 491 14.53 21.37 -4.92
N ASP A 492 15.42 21.24 -5.90
CA ASP A 492 16.21 20.01 -6.10
C ASP A 492 17.04 19.65 -4.86
N ASP A 493 17.61 20.64 -4.16
CA ASP A 493 18.44 20.40 -2.97
C ASP A 493 17.65 19.78 -1.82
N SER A 494 16.46 20.29 -1.53
CA SER A 494 15.58 19.74 -0.48
C SER A 494 14.97 18.38 -0.88
N ALA A 495 14.62 18.22 -2.15
CA ALA A 495 14.12 16.95 -2.69
C ALA A 495 15.20 15.85 -2.62
N ASN A 496 16.44 16.17 -3.01
CA ASN A 496 17.59 15.25 -2.91
C ASN A 496 17.90 14.88 -1.47
N PHE A 497 17.80 15.84 -0.55
CA PHE A 497 18.02 15.57 0.87
C PHE A 497 16.99 14.60 1.43
N LEU A 498 15.70 14.83 1.20
CA LEU A 498 14.62 13.94 1.63
C LEU A 498 14.76 12.54 1.01
N PHE A 499 15.10 12.45 -0.28
CA PHE A 499 15.35 11.18 -0.94
C PHE A 499 16.56 10.44 -0.32
N SER A 500 17.67 11.15 -0.06
CA SER A 500 18.85 10.57 0.59
C SER A 500 18.53 10.02 1.99
N LEU A 501 17.65 10.72 2.72
CA LEU A 501 17.15 10.28 4.02
C LEU A 501 16.31 9.01 3.86
N ALA A 502 15.34 9.00 2.95
CA ALA A 502 14.50 7.82 2.66
C ALA A 502 15.33 6.58 2.34
N LYS A 503 16.39 6.73 1.53
CA LYS A 503 17.29 5.64 1.14
C LYS A 503 18.13 5.09 2.29
N ARG A 504 18.52 5.95 3.25
CA ARG A 504 19.42 5.58 4.36
C ARG A 504 18.66 5.21 5.64
N ALA A 505 17.41 5.62 5.79
CA ALA A 505 16.57 5.50 6.98
C ALA A 505 16.60 4.08 7.58
N ARG A 506 16.52 3.05 6.73
CA ARG A 506 16.53 1.63 7.14
C ARG A 506 17.71 1.27 8.06
N LYS A 507 18.92 1.79 7.78
CA LYS A 507 20.14 1.46 8.56
C LYS A 507 20.08 1.99 9.99
N TYR A 508 19.20 2.94 10.27
CA TYR A 508 19.10 3.63 11.56
C TYR A 508 17.76 3.39 12.26
N TYR A 509 17.03 2.33 11.90
CA TYR A 509 15.70 2.04 12.42
C TYR A 509 14.72 3.22 12.30
N LEU A 510 14.90 4.06 11.30
CA LEU A 510 14.03 5.19 10.99
C LEU A 510 13.03 4.76 9.91
N GLY A 511 11.74 4.99 10.15
CA GLY A 511 10.66 4.89 9.16
C GLY A 511 10.21 6.29 8.75
N LEU A 512 10.48 6.69 7.51
CA LEU A 512 10.02 7.97 6.97
C LEU A 512 8.59 7.83 6.46
N THR A 513 7.68 8.70 6.93
CA THR A 513 6.33 8.84 6.38
C THR A 513 6.22 10.19 5.70
N THR A 514 6.05 10.20 4.38
CA THR A 514 5.80 11.41 3.59
C THR A 514 4.33 11.50 3.25
N ILE A 515 3.74 12.65 3.53
CA ILE A 515 2.32 12.90 3.31
C ILE A 515 2.18 14.06 2.34
N THR A 516 1.31 13.91 1.35
CA THR A 516 1.03 14.97 0.40
C THR A 516 -0.42 14.98 -0.07
N GLN A 517 -0.95 16.16 -0.29
CA GLN A 517 -2.22 16.38 -0.99
C GLN A 517 -1.99 16.64 -2.48
N ASP A 518 -0.84 17.19 -2.82
CA ASP A 518 -0.48 17.48 -4.20
C ASP A 518 0.34 16.33 -4.80
N VAL A 519 -0.40 15.45 -5.47
CA VAL A 519 0.18 14.27 -6.13
C VAL A 519 1.00 14.69 -7.36
N GLU A 520 0.51 15.70 -8.10
CA GLU A 520 1.15 16.11 -9.35
C GLU A 520 2.52 16.74 -9.09
N ASP A 521 2.62 17.65 -8.13
CA ASP A 521 3.89 18.26 -7.74
C ASP A 521 4.86 17.23 -7.16
N PHE A 522 4.38 16.34 -6.31
CA PHE A 522 5.22 15.31 -5.70
C PHE A 522 5.73 14.30 -6.74
N MET A 523 4.84 13.77 -7.58
CA MET A 523 5.17 12.78 -8.61
C MET A 523 5.82 13.39 -9.85
N GLY A 524 5.68 14.69 -10.08
CA GLY A 524 6.39 15.45 -11.11
C GLY A 524 7.90 15.46 -10.88
N SER A 525 8.32 15.49 -9.62
CA SER A 525 9.74 15.41 -9.24
C SER A 525 10.31 14.01 -9.45
N LYS A 526 11.55 13.93 -9.99
CA LYS A 526 12.30 12.66 -10.05
C LYS A 526 12.54 12.06 -8.67
N MET A 527 12.80 12.92 -7.67
CA MET A 527 13.06 12.49 -6.29
C MET A 527 11.78 12.02 -5.61
N GLY A 528 10.63 12.65 -5.86
CA GLY A 528 9.33 12.18 -5.36
C GLY A 528 9.01 10.76 -5.82
N ARG A 529 9.16 10.48 -7.12
CA ARG A 529 9.01 9.11 -7.66
C ARG A 529 10.01 8.13 -7.04
N ALA A 530 11.24 8.54 -6.83
CA ALA A 530 12.24 7.70 -6.19
C ALA A 530 11.94 7.43 -4.71
N ILE A 531 11.35 8.38 -3.98
CA ILE A 531 10.86 8.19 -2.59
C ILE A 531 9.73 7.16 -2.57
N VAL A 532 8.75 7.25 -3.47
CA VAL A 532 7.67 6.26 -3.59
C VAL A 532 8.24 4.85 -3.85
N ALA A 533 9.17 4.74 -4.79
CA ALA A 533 9.82 3.46 -5.11
C ALA A 533 10.65 2.89 -3.94
N ASN A 534 11.14 3.75 -3.03
CA ASN A 534 11.86 3.36 -1.81
C ASN A 534 10.96 3.34 -0.56
N SER A 535 9.66 3.27 -0.73
CA SER A 535 8.69 3.15 0.37
C SER A 535 7.98 1.82 0.25
N SER A 536 8.20 0.92 1.23
CA SER A 536 7.57 -0.40 1.23
C SER A 536 6.08 -0.35 1.58
N MET A 537 5.60 0.77 2.09
CA MET A 537 4.20 0.99 2.40
C MET A 537 3.64 2.21 1.66
N GLN A 538 2.41 2.12 1.17
CA GLN A 538 1.70 3.26 0.60
C GLN A 538 0.22 3.23 1.02
N ILE A 539 -0.33 4.41 1.27
CA ILE A 539 -1.76 4.60 1.54
C ILE A 539 -2.32 5.57 0.51
N LEU A 540 -3.25 5.11 -0.27
CA LEU A 540 -3.98 5.93 -1.25
C LEU A 540 -5.40 6.13 -0.73
N LEU A 541 -5.67 7.26 -0.11
CA LEU A 541 -7.02 7.67 0.27
C LEU A 541 -7.70 8.36 -0.93
N LYS A 542 -8.95 8.82 -0.77
CA LYS A 542 -9.70 9.50 -1.83
C LYS A 542 -8.86 10.54 -2.58
N GLN A 543 -8.93 10.54 -3.91
CA GLN A 543 -8.17 11.41 -4.80
C GLN A 543 -9.07 12.29 -5.69
N SER A 544 -8.47 13.32 -6.30
CA SER A 544 -9.06 14.05 -7.44
C SER A 544 -8.97 13.22 -8.72
N SER A 545 -9.82 13.48 -9.70
CA SER A 545 -9.78 12.76 -10.97
C SER A 545 -8.44 12.85 -11.69
N SER A 546 -7.78 14.02 -11.65
CA SER A 546 -6.44 14.21 -12.25
C SER A 546 -5.36 13.38 -11.54
N ALA A 547 -5.39 13.32 -10.22
CA ALA A 547 -4.42 12.55 -9.44
C ALA A 547 -4.59 11.03 -9.60
N VAL A 548 -5.82 10.55 -9.85
CA VAL A 548 -6.09 9.12 -10.05
C VAL A 548 -5.32 8.55 -11.23
N ASP A 549 -5.25 9.27 -12.35
CA ASP A 549 -4.54 8.81 -13.54
C ASP A 549 -3.03 8.66 -13.26
N VAL A 550 -2.43 9.66 -12.61
CA VAL A 550 -1.01 9.65 -12.23
C VAL A 550 -0.71 8.46 -11.29
N LEU A 551 -1.52 8.28 -10.26
CA LEU A 551 -1.34 7.19 -9.28
C LEU A 551 -1.58 5.83 -9.93
N SER A 552 -2.56 5.72 -10.81
CA SER A 552 -2.86 4.49 -11.53
C SER A 552 -1.67 3.97 -12.35
N ASP A 553 -0.98 4.86 -13.03
CA ASP A 553 0.19 4.49 -13.83
C ASP A 553 1.35 3.99 -12.96
N VAL A 554 1.53 4.60 -11.78
CA VAL A 554 2.60 4.25 -10.85
C VAL A 554 2.30 2.95 -10.09
N PHE A 555 1.09 2.81 -9.55
CA PHE A 555 0.70 1.68 -8.70
C PHE A 555 0.03 0.55 -9.49
N LYS A 556 -0.11 0.69 -10.81
CA LYS A 556 -0.73 -0.30 -11.71
C LYS A 556 -2.13 -0.71 -11.27
N LEU A 557 -2.94 0.31 -10.91
CA LEU A 557 -4.30 0.10 -10.45
C LEU A 557 -5.20 -0.46 -11.55
N THR A 558 -6.11 -1.34 -11.18
CA THR A 558 -7.17 -1.82 -12.05
C THR A 558 -8.21 -0.73 -12.33
N GLU A 559 -9.00 -0.87 -13.37
CA GLU A 559 -10.06 0.12 -13.70
C GLU A 559 -11.09 0.27 -12.57
N GLU A 560 -11.35 -0.80 -11.82
CA GLU A 560 -12.25 -0.76 -10.68
C GLU A 560 -11.63 0.01 -9.50
N GLU A 561 -10.36 -0.23 -9.20
CA GLU A 561 -9.63 0.51 -8.16
C GLU A 561 -9.52 2.00 -8.47
N LYS A 562 -9.33 2.38 -9.74
CA LYS A 562 -9.38 3.78 -10.19
C LYS A 562 -10.71 4.44 -9.85
N LYS A 563 -11.83 3.79 -10.21
CA LYS A 563 -13.17 4.29 -9.93
C LYS A 563 -13.42 4.43 -8.42
N ARG A 564 -12.98 3.44 -7.64
CA ARG A 564 -13.11 3.47 -6.18
C ARG A 564 -12.26 4.57 -5.56
N LEU A 565 -11.01 4.73 -6.02
CA LEU A 565 -10.07 5.74 -5.50
C LEU A 565 -10.61 7.18 -5.65
N ALA A 566 -11.33 7.48 -6.73
CA ALA A 566 -12.01 8.76 -6.94
C ALA A 566 -13.19 8.98 -5.99
N ASN A 567 -13.86 7.89 -5.56
CA ASN A 567 -15.16 7.94 -4.86
C ASN A 567 -15.11 7.43 -3.42
N PHE A 568 -13.97 7.03 -2.88
CA PHE A 568 -13.88 6.51 -1.52
C PHE A 568 -14.54 7.43 -0.49
N PRO A 569 -15.29 6.89 0.46
CA PRO A 569 -15.68 7.59 1.68
C PRO A 569 -14.46 8.05 2.48
N VAL A 570 -14.67 8.97 3.42
CA VAL A 570 -13.60 9.43 4.32
C VAL A 570 -13.07 8.26 5.15
N GLY A 571 -11.74 8.11 5.18
CA GLY A 571 -11.07 7.04 5.91
C GLY A 571 -11.05 5.70 5.18
N GLN A 572 -11.53 5.62 3.95
CA GLN A 572 -11.32 4.47 3.07
C GLN A 572 -10.19 4.70 2.09
N GLY A 573 -9.48 3.64 1.72
CA GLY A 573 -8.39 3.74 0.78
C GLY A 573 -7.79 2.39 0.40
N LEU A 574 -6.78 2.44 -0.46
CA LEU A 574 -5.94 1.29 -0.78
C LEU A 574 -4.69 1.35 0.11
N PHE A 575 -4.41 0.26 0.79
CA PHE A 575 -3.24 0.09 1.64
C PHE A 575 -2.31 -0.94 1.01
N PHE A 576 -1.11 -0.52 0.67
CA PHE A 576 -0.06 -1.35 0.10
C PHE A 576 1.00 -1.65 1.16
N ALA A 577 1.44 -2.89 1.25
CA ALA A 577 2.58 -3.32 2.05
C ALA A 577 3.38 -4.38 1.28
N GLY A 578 4.58 -4.02 0.86
CA GLY A 578 5.38 -4.82 -0.06
C GLY A 578 4.70 -4.97 -1.43
N GLN A 579 4.44 -6.21 -1.85
CA GLN A 579 3.80 -6.51 -3.14
C GLN A 579 2.26 -6.67 -3.04
N ASN A 580 1.72 -6.70 -1.84
CA ASN A 580 0.30 -6.91 -1.60
C ASN A 580 -0.39 -5.59 -1.26
N HIS A 581 -1.66 -5.46 -1.67
CA HIS A 581 -2.49 -4.35 -1.26
C HIS A 581 -3.93 -4.80 -0.99
N VAL A 582 -4.61 -4.03 -0.16
CA VAL A 582 -6.00 -4.29 0.23
C VAL A 582 -6.78 -2.97 0.30
N HIS A 583 -8.08 -3.05 0.06
CA HIS A 583 -8.99 -1.97 0.36
C HIS A 583 -9.28 -1.95 1.86
N ILE A 584 -8.94 -0.84 2.55
CA ILE A 584 -9.15 -0.70 3.99
C ILE A 584 -10.15 0.39 4.35
N GLN A 585 -10.81 0.18 5.48
CA GLN A 585 -11.50 1.20 6.26
C GLN A 585 -10.67 1.46 7.52
N VAL A 586 -10.14 2.66 7.66
CA VAL A 586 -9.45 3.10 8.88
C VAL A 586 -10.48 3.25 9.99
N ILE A 587 -10.24 2.59 11.12
CA ILE A 587 -11.11 2.61 12.28
C ILE A 587 -10.36 3.10 13.51
N ALA A 588 -11.01 3.89 14.34
CA ALA A 588 -10.51 4.32 15.64
C ALA A 588 -11.53 4.01 16.72
N SER A 589 -11.05 3.69 17.91
CA SER A 589 -11.88 3.64 19.12
C SER A 589 -12.41 5.04 19.47
N GLU A 590 -13.45 5.12 20.27
CA GLU A 590 -14.01 6.41 20.71
C GLU A 590 -12.96 7.29 21.42
N THR A 591 -12.09 6.66 22.21
CA THR A 591 -11.00 7.36 22.91
C THR A 591 -9.96 7.91 21.93
N GLU A 592 -9.49 7.10 20.98
CA GLU A 592 -8.56 7.54 19.93
C GLU A 592 -9.17 8.67 19.10
N GLN A 593 -10.45 8.56 18.72
CA GLN A 593 -11.14 9.57 17.93
C GLN A 593 -11.19 10.93 18.65
N LYS A 594 -11.40 10.95 19.96
CA LYS A 594 -11.37 12.19 20.77
C LYS A 594 -10.00 12.86 20.76
N LEU A 595 -8.91 12.09 20.70
CA LEU A 595 -7.54 12.58 20.68
C LEU A 595 -7.11 13.11 19.31
N ILE A 596 -7.49 12.43 18.24
CA ILE A 596 -6.96 12.68 16.89
C ILE A 596 -7.84 13.57 16.01
N THR A 597 -9.13 13.78 16.36
CA THR A 597 -10.05 14.56 15.53
C THR A 597 -9.64 16.02 15.40
N THR A 598 -9.66 16.52 14.16
CA THR A 598 -9.48 17.94 13.80
C THR A 598 -10.75 18.55 13.23
N ASN A 599 -11.88 17.84 13.24
CA ASN A 599 -13.13 18.36 12.71
C ASN A 599 -13.65 19.50 13.60
N PRO A 600 -13.75 20.76 13.10
CA PRO A 600 -14.22 21.90 13.88
C PRO A 600 -15.64 21.70 14.46
N GLN A 601 -16.52 21.01 13.73
CA GLN A 601 -17.89 20.73 14.17
C GLN A 601 -17.90 19.79 15.40
N ALA A 602 -17.00 18.79 15.42
CA ALA A 602 -16.85 17.91 16.58
C ALA A 602 -16.20 18.62 17.79
N MET A 603 -15.52 19.73 17.57
CA MET A 603 -14.94 20.57 18.64
C MET A 603 -15.96 21.54 19.23
N ILE A 604 -16.87 22.06 18.42
CA ILE A 604 -17.93 23.02 18.82
C ILE A 604 -19.10 22.30 19.49
N GLY A 605 -19.36 21.03 19.12
CA GLY A 605 -20.52 20.23 19.60
C GLY A 605 -20.44 19.76 21.08
N LYS A 606 -19.49 20.23 21.87
CA LYS A 606 -19.39 19.83 23.30
C LYS A 606 -20.40 20.51 24.23
N ASP A 607 -21.29 21.38 23.74
CA ASP A 607 -22.25 22.11 24.59
C ASP A 607 -23.73 21.78 24.33
N GLN A 608 -24.06 20.85 23.44
CA GLN A 608 -25.46 20.43 23.24
C GLN A 608 -25.57 18.90 23.15
N SER A 609 -25.96 18.30 24.27
CA SER A 609 -26.44 16.94 24.35
C SER A 609 -27.76 16.79 23.59
N ALA A 610 -27.70 16.20 22.39
CA ALA A 610 -28.86 15.60 21.76
C ALA A 610 -28.52 14.14 21.37
N PRO A 611 -29.38 13.16 21.62
CA PRO A 611 -29.11 11.78 21.35
C PRO A 611 -29.14 11.51 19.85
N THR A 612 -28.01 11.13 19.29
CA THR A 612 -27.91 10.61 17.94
C THR A 612 -28.61 9.25 17.88
N THR A 613 -29.68 9.17 17.14
CA THR A 613 -30.33 7.93 16.72
C THR A 613 -29.32 7.07 15.99
N THR A 614 -28.87 6.02 16.66
CA THR A 614 -28.12 4.91 16.06
C THR A 614 -29.05 4.17 15.10
N ALA A 615 -28.65 4.03 13.84
CA ALA A 615 -29.26 3.06 12.94
C ALA A 615 -29.16 1.65 13.57
N PRO A 616 -30.18 0.81 13.45
CA PRO A 616 -30.19 -0.47 14.13
C PRO A 616 -29.15 -1.41 13.54
N VAL A 617 -28.17 -1.77 14.34
CA VAL A 617 -27.35 -2.95 14.10
C VAL A 617 -28.26 -4.16 14.33
N ASN A 618 -28.49 -4.96 13.31
CA ASN A 618 -29.28 -6.19 13.36
C ASN A 618 -28.79 -7.09 14.49
N GLY A 619 -29.75 -7.48 15.33
CA GLY A 619 -29.54 -8.12 16.60
C GLY A 619 -28.86 -9.47 16.55
N TYR A 620 -27.97 -9.63 17.48
CA TYR A 620 -27.51 -10.93 17.98
C TYR A 620 -28.58 -11.47 18.94
N ILE A 621 -29.15 -12.61 18.62
CA ILE A 621 -30.07 -13.35 19.52
C ILE A 621 -29.19 -14.22 20.41
N ASP A 622 -29.19 -13.91 21.69
CA ASP A 622 -28.59 -14.75 22.76
C ASP A 622 -29.42 -16.03 22.93
N PRO A 623 -28.86 -17.24 22.78
CA PRO A 623 -29.58 -18.48 23.08
C PRO A 623 -29.31 -18.95 24.50
N GLY A 624 -29.90 -18.28 25.48
CA GLY A 624 -29.70 -18.71 26.85
C GLY A 624 -30.63 -18.11 27.88
N THR A 625 -31.89 -18.46 27.84
CA THR A 625 -32.68 -18.64 29.07
C THR A 625 -33.83 -19.60 28.82
N SER A 626 -33.66 -20.77 29.38
CA SER A 626 -34.67 -21.79 29.55
C SER A 626 -35.77 -21.31 30.52
N ILE A 627 -37.01 -21.46 30.14
CA ILE A 627 -37.99 -22.28 30.90
C ILE A 627 -38.96 -22.86 29.89
#